data_3c93cbc8d7b85ccfffc2b005d38cd5b4
#
_entry.id   3c93cbc8d7b85ccfffc2b005d38cd5b4
#
_cell.length_a   1.000
_cell.length_b   1.000
_cell.length_c   1.000
_cell.angle_alpha   90.00
_cell.angle_beta   90.00
_cell.angle_gamma   90.00
#
_symmetry.space_group_name_H-M   'P 1'
#
loop_
_entity.id
_entity.type
_entity.pdbx_description
1 polymer ?
#
loop_
_entity_poly.entity_id
_entity_poly.type
_entity_poly.pdbx_seq_one_letter_code
_entity_poly.pdbx_strand_id
1 'polypeptide(L)'
;MKTPTNQTTDPAAVSLTDEETFNHDISSVATLLKNFLRDLPDPLLTASTYHSFIQAAKYEDNILRRDALHQYINSLPDPNYATLRVLVLHLHRVAMNSDTNKMDMRNLAIVFGPTVMGGSNAADAGWQTKVLETILSHAFDIFDPDD
;
A
#
# COMPACT_ATOMS: atom_id res chain seq x y z
N MET A 1 -11.51 -17.29 -32.34
CA MET A 1 -11.43 -16.61 -31.78
C MET A 1 -11.57 -15.93 -31.56
N LYS A 2 -11.95 -15.76 -31.82
CA LYS A 2 -11.85 -14.83 -31.38
C LYS A 2 -12.37 -14.62 -30.65
N THR A 3 -12.41 -14.63 -30.80
CA THR A 3 -12.75 -14.06 -30.04
C THR A 3 -13.25 -13.72 -29.60
N PRO A 4 -13.72 -13.67 -29.72
CA PRO A 4 -14.01 -12.94 -29.20
C PRO A 4 -14.17 -12.57 -28.68
N THR A 5 -14.06 -12.45 -29.03
CA THR A 5 -14.12 -11.70 -28.52
C THR A 5 -14.48 -11.21 -28.10
N ASN A 6 -14.76 -11.07 -28.38
CA ASN A 6 -14.80 -10.21 -27.99
C ASN A 6 -15.00 -9.79 -27.30
N GLN A 7 -15.62 -9.89 -27.34
CA GLN A 7 -15.63 -9.10 -26.60
C GLN A 7 -14.82 -8.48 -26.26
N THR A 8 -15.03 -8.32 -26.10
CA THR A 8 -13.85 -7.74 -26.36
C THR A 8 -12.80 -7.75 -25.30
N THR A 9 -11.72 -8.37 -25.58
CA THR A 9 -10.58 -8.46 -24.73
C THR A 9 -9.48 -7.50 -25.19
N ASP A 10 -9.80 -6.64 -26.12
CA ASP A 10 -8.88 -5.61 -26.58
C ASP A 10 -8.71 -4.57 -25.46
N PRO A 11 -7.48 -4.39 -24.91
CA PRO A 11 -7.25 -3.39 -23.88
C PRO A 11 -7.63 -1.98 -24.32
N ALA A 12 -7.54 -1.68 -25.60
CA ALA A 12 -7.92 -0.37 -26.10
C ALA A 12 -9.41 -0.10 -25.99
N ALA A 13 -10.21 -1.17 -25.84
CA ALA A 13 -11.66 -1.01 -25.67
C ALA A 13 -12.03 -0.62 -24.24
N VAL A 14 -11.09 -0.76 -23.29
CA VAL A 14 -11.33 -0.33 -21.91
C VAL A 14 -11.05 1.15 -21.81
N SER A 15 -12.07 1.93 -21.48
CA SER A 15 -11.92 3.36 -21.35
C SER A 15 -11.57 3.72 -19.91
N LEU A 16 -10.40 4.31 -19.72
CA LEU A 16 -9.98 4.79 -18.40
C LEU A 16 -10.70 6.08 -18.01
N THR A 17 -11.49 6.65 -18.92
CA THR A 17 -12.35 7.79 -18.62
C THR A 17 -13.70 7.34 -18.11
N ASP A 18 -14.02 6.04 -18.22
CA ASP A 18 -15.23 5.47 -17.65
C ASP A 18 -14.98 5.23 -16.16
N GLU A 19 -15.67 5.99 -15.33
CA GLU A 19 -15.46 5.99 -13.89
C GLU A 19 -15.71 4.61 -13.28
N GLU A 20 -16.77 3.95 -13.72
CA GLU A 20 -17.11 2.63 -13.19
C GLU A 20 -16.06 1.58 -13.54
N THR A 21 -15.62 1.57 -14.79
CA THR A 21 -14.58 0.65 -15.24
C THR A 21 -13.27 0.93 -14.52
N PHE A 22 -12.91 2.20 -14.38
CA PHE A 22 -11.69 2.60 -13.70
C PHE A 22 -11.69 2.14 -12.24
N ASN A 23 -12.80 2.32 -11.53
CA ASN A 23 -12.93 1.90 -10.13
C ASN A 23 -12.85 0.39 -10.00
N HIS A 24 -13.44 -0.34 -10.93
CA HIS A 24 -13.39 -1.80 -10.94
C HIS A 24 -11.96 -2.29 -11.14
N ASP A 25 -11.22 -1.67 -12.08
CA ASP A 25 -9.84 -2.03 -12.36
C ASP A 25 -8.93 -1.76 -11.15
N ILE A 26 -9.13 -0.63 -10.47
CA ILE A 26 -8.38 -0.30 -9.25
C ILE A 26 -8.62 -1.35 -8.18
N SER A 27 -9.87 -1.76 -7.96
CA SER A 27 -10.21 -2.78 -6.98
C SER A 27 -9.57 -4.12 -7.32
N SER A 28 -9.56 -4.49 -8.60
CA SER A 28 -8.94 -5.73 -9.06
C SER A 28 -7.43 -5.70 -8.87
N VAL A 29 -6.78 -4.59 -9.20
CA VAL A 29 -5.34 -4.42 -9.01
C VAL A 29 -4.99 -4.47 -7.53
N ALA A 30 -5.78 -3.81 -6.68
CA ALA A 30 -5.57 -3.84 -5.24
C ALA A 30 -5.64 -5.26 -4.69
N THR A 31 -6.60 -6.06 -5.16
CA THR A 31 -6.75 -7.44 -4.73
C THR A 31 -5.54 -8.27 -5.14
N LEU A 32 -5.06 -8.11 -6.37
CA LEU A 32 -3.88 -8.83 -6.86
C LEU A 32 -2.64 -8.47 -6.05
N LEU A 33 -2.43 -7.17 -5.79
CA LEU A 33 -1.31 -6.70 -4.99
C LEU A 33 -1.36 -7.26 -3.58
N LYS A 34 -2.54 -7.24 -2.96
CA LYS A 34 -2.70 -7.77 -1.60
C LYS A 34 -2.36 -9.26 -1.57
N ASN A 35 -2.83 -10.03 -2.54
CA ASN A 35 -2.56 -11.46 -2.60
C ASN A 35 -1.07 -11.72 -2.82
N PHE A 36 -0.43 -10.97 -3.70
CA PHE A 36 1.00 -11.09 -3.95
C PHE A 36 1.80 -10.82 -2.66
N LEU A 37 1.50 -9.74 -1.97
CA LEU A 37 2.22 -9.36 -0.75
C LEU A 37 1.98 -10.36 0.37
N ARG A 38 0.76 -10.88 0.48
CA ARG A 38 0.42 -11.87 1.51
C ARG A 38 1.18 -13.18 1.33
N ASP A 39 1.47 -13.55 0.08
CA ASP A 39 2.14 -14.81 -0.25
C ASP A 39 3.66 -14.72 -0.18
N LEU A 40 4.23 -13.55 0.14
CA LEU A 40 5.68 -13.42 0.31
C LEU A 40 6.15 -14.29 1.48
N PRO A 41 7.32 -14.98 1.34
CA PRO A 41 7.86 -15.81 2.42
C PRO A 41 8.13 -15.02 3.70
N ASP A 42 8.62 -13.78 3.56
CA ASP A 42 8.79 -12.84 4.67
C ASP A 42 7.98 -11.59 4.32
N PRO A 43 7.24 -11.02 5.28
CA PRO A 43 6.45 -9.80 5.00
C PRO A 43 7.30 -8.67 4.45
N LEU A 44 6.67 -7.78 3.72
CA LEU A 44 7.38 -6.68 3.08
C LEU A 44 8.16 -5.81 4.09
N LEU A 45 7.57 -5.53 5.26
CA LEU A 45 8.26 -4.79 6.32
C LEU A 45 9.11 -5.68 7.23
N THR A 46 9.24 -6.95 6.89
CA THR A 46 10.02 -8.01 7.53
C THR A 46 9.53 -8.36 8.94
N ALA A 47 9.58 -9.66 9.24
CA ALA A 47 9.19 -10.15 10.56
C ALA A 47 10.17 -9.67 11.64
N SER A 48 11.45 -9.51 11.30
CA SER A 48 12.47 -9.11 12.26
C SER A 48 12.30 -7.70 12.79
N THR A 49 11.65 -6.81 12.03
CA THR A 49 11.43 -5.42 12.45
C THR A 49 9.98 -5.13 12.82
N TYR A 50 9.15 -6.16 12.90
CA TYR A 50 7.72 -6.00 13.18
C TYR A 50 7.46 -5.15 14.43
N HIS A 51 8.09 -5.51 15.55
CA HIS A 51 7.87 -4.80 16.81
C HIS A 51 8.36 -3.36 16.74
N SER A 52 9.44 -3.12 16.00
CA SER A 52 9.97 -1.76 15.84
C SER A 52 8.95 -0.86 15.15
N PHE A 53 8.31 -1.36 14.08
CA PHE A 53 7.28 -0.59 13.39
C PHE A 53 6.06 -0.36 14.27
N ILE A 54 5.63 -1.37 15.04
CA ILE A 54 4.51 -1.22 15.97
C ILE A 54 4.82 -0.16 17.03
N GLN A 55 6.02 -0.20 17.63
CA GLN A 55 6.42 0.78 18.63
C GLN A 55 6.48 2.19 18.03
N ALA A 56 6.98 2.33 16.81
CA ALA A 56 7.01 3.61 16.13
C ALA A 56 5.60 4.18 15.94
N ALA A 57 4.63 3.32 15.63
CA ALA A 57 3.24 3.75 15.44
C ALA A 57 2.62 4.34 16.71
N LYS A 58 3.16 4.00 17.87
CA LYS A 58 2.62 4.43 19.15
C LYS A 58 3.01 5.85 19.56
N TYR A 59 3.95 6.48 18.85
CA TYR A 59 4.23 7.88 19.08
C TYR A 59 2.99 8.72 18.73
N GLU A 60 2.57 9.55 19.65
CA GLU A 60 1.41 10.42 19.41
C GLU A 60 1.76 11.61 18.53
N ASP A 61 2.99 12.10 18.65
CA ASP A 61 3.48 13.20 17.82
C ASP A 61 3.68 12.73 16.38
N ASN A 62 3.06 13.42 15.42
CA ASN A 62 3.10 13.05 14.03
C ASN A 62 4.52 13.06 13.46
N ILE A 63 5.34 14.03 13.88
CA ILE A 63 6.71 14.17 13.35
C ILE A 63 7.60 13.07 13.91
N LEU A 64 7.50 12.79 15.21
CA LEU A 64 8.28 11.71 15.83
C LEU A 64 7.90 10.36 15.22
N ARG A 65 6.60 10.12 15.02
CA ARG A 65 6.14 8.88 14.41
C ARG A 65 6.67 8.73 12.98
N ARG A 66 6.54 9.78 12.18
CA ARG A 66 7.06 9.79 10.82
C ARG A 66 8.56 9.50 10.79
N ASP A 67 9.33 10.18 11.64
CA ASP A 67 10.78 10.05 11.65
C ASP A 67 11.22 8.66 12.09
N ALA A 68 10.54 8.07 13.08
CA ALA A 68 10.84 6.72 13.53
C ALA A 68 10.56 5.69 12.42
N LEU A 69 9.42 5.83 11.75
CA LEU A 69 9.07 4.94 10.64
C LEU A 69 10.07 5.10 9.48
N HIS A 70 10.43 6.32 9.17
CA HIS A 70 11.40 6.61 8.11
C HIS A 70 12.75 5.93 8.39
N GLN A 71 13.20 5.99 9.64
CA GLN A 71 14.44 5.34 10.04
C GLN A 71 14.40 3.83 9.84
N TYR A 72 13.31 3.18 10.26
CA TYR A 72 13.18 1.73 10.09
C TYR A 72 13.02 1.34 8.63
N ILE A 73 12.33 2.15 7.84
CA ILE A 73 12.19 1.90 6.40
C ILE A 73 13.56 1.96 5.72
N ASN A 74 14.39 2.92 6.08
CA ASN A 74 15.74 3.03 5.51
C ASN A 74 16.64 1.87 5.92
N SER A 75 16.28 1.13 6.97
CA SER A 75 17.02 -0.04 7.42
C SER A 75 16.58 -1.33 6.73
N LEU A 76 15.54 -1.29 5.91
CA LEU A 76 15.08 -2.48 5.21
C LEU A 76 16.10 -2.94 4.17
N PRO A 77 16.12 -4.26 3.86
CA PRO A 77 16.91 -4.73 2.73
C PRO A 77 16.51 -4.00 1.44
N ASP A 78 17.45 -3.79 0.54
CA ASP A 78 17.21 -3.02 -0.69
C ASP A 78 16.00 -3.47 -1.49
N PRO A 79 15.77 -4.78 -1.71
CA PRO A 79 14.58 -5.20 -2.46
C PRO A 79 13.27 -4.84 -1.76
N ASN A 80 13.25 -4.94 -0.42
CA ASN A 80 12.07 -4.60 0.37
C ASN A 80 11.81 -3.09 0.29
N TYR A 81 12.84 -2.29 0.42
CA TYR A 81 12.72 -0.84 0.30
C TYR A 81 12.18 -0.44 -1.07
N ALA A 82 12.75 -1.00 -2.14
CA ALA A 82 12.34 -0.66 -3.50
C ALA A 82 10.89 -1.04 -3.76
N THR A 83 10.47 -2.22 -3.30
CA THR A 83 9.09 -2.68 -3.46
C THR A 83 8.14 -1.82 -2.64
N LEU A 84 8.51 -1.51 -1.40
CA LEU A 84 7.69 -0.66 -0.55
C LEU A 84 7.51 0.74 -1.16
N ARG A 85 8.59 1.30 -1.70
CA ARG A 85 8.53 2.60 -2.35
C ARG A 85 7.52 2.63 -3.49
N VAL A 86 7.62 1.64 -4.40
CA VAL A 86 6.69 1.53 -5.52
C VAL A 86 5.25 1.39 -5.04
N LEU A 87 5.04 0.52 -4.04
CA LEU A 87 3.71 0.31 -3.48
C LEU A 87 3.15 1.59 -2.87
N VAL A 88 3.92 2.24 -2.01
CA VAL A 88 3.45 3.44 -1.30
C VAL A 88 3.14 4.58 -2.27
N LEU A 89 4.01 4.82 -3.23
CA LEU A 89 3.78 5.88 -4.20
C LEU A 89 2.54 5.59 -5.05
N HIS A 90 2.32 4.32 -5.39
CA HIS A 90 1.12 3.91 -6.12
C HIS A 90 -0.14 4.11 -5.27
N LEU A 91 -0.13 3.63 -4.02
CA LEU A 91 -1.29 3.76 -3.13
C LEU A 91 -1.58 5.23 -2.81
N HIS A 92 -0.54 6.04 -2.66
CA HIS A 92 -0.72 7.48 -2.47
C HIS A 92 -1.47 8.10 -3.65
N ARG A 93 -1.09 7.71 -4.87
CA ARG A 93 -1.75 8.20 -6.08
C ARG A 93 -3.22 7.76 -6.13
N VAL A 94 -3.48 6.51 -5.73
CA VAL A 94 -4.86 6.00 -5.65
C VAL A 94 -5.66 6.86 -4.66
N ALA A 95 -5.08 7.17 -3.50
CA ALA A 95 -5.74 7.97 -2.47
C ALA A 95 -6.04 9.39 -2.95
N MET A 96 -5.18 9.96 -3.79
CA MET A 96 -5.41 11.31 -4.33
C MET A 96 -6.65 11.37 -5.24
N ASN A 97 -7.12 10.22 -5.73
CA ASN A 97 -8.31 10.13 -6.55
C ASN A 97 -9.50 9.53 -5.79
N SER A 98 -9.50 9.67 -4.46
CA SER A 98 -10.50 9.01 -3.59
C SER A 98 -11.93 9.52 -3.83
N ASP A 99 -12.09 10.73 -4.34
CA ASP A 99 -13.41 11.25 -4.68
C ASP A 99 -14.09 10.38 -5.74
N THR A 100 -13.31 9.83 -6.65
CA THR A 100 -13.78 9.00 -7.74
C THR A 100 -13.80 7.52 -7.37
N ASN A 101 -12.70 7.02 -6.80
CA ASN A 101 -12.53 5.58 -6.56
C ASN A 101 -12.92 5.13 -5.16
N LYS A 102 -13.23 6.07 -4.24
CA LYS A 102 -13.68 5.80 -2.87
C LYS A 102 -12.63 5.11 -1.99
N MET A 103 -11.37 5.17 -2.39
CA MET A 103 -10.26 4.56 -1.62
C MET A 103 -9.36 5.66 -1.06
N ASP A 104 -9.64 6.10 0.16
CA ASP A 104 -8.79 7.09 0.84
C ASP A 104 -7.61 6.39 1.55
N MET A 105 -6.71 7.19 2.10
CA MET A 105 -5.50 6.67 2.75
C MET A 105 -5.83 5.71 3.89
N ARG A 106 -6.85 6.04 4.68
CA ARG A 106 -7.22 5.19 5.81
C ARG A 106 -7.76 3.84 5.33
N ASN A 107 -8.62 3.85 4.33
CA ASN A 107 -9.15 2.60 3.77
C ASN A 107 -8.05 1.74 3.18
N LEU A 108 -7.11 2.35 2.46
CA LEU A 108 -5.96 1.64 1.92
C LEU A 108 -5.09 1.08 3.04
N ALA A 109 -4.89 1.85 4.11
CA ALA A 109 -4.10 1.39 5.25
C ALA A 109 -4.77 0.22 5.97
N ILE A 110 -6.10 0.23 6.09
CA ILE A 110 -6.84 -0.88 6.69
C ILE A 110 -6.65 -2.15 5.87
N VAL A 111 -6.71 -2.04 4.54
CA VAL A 111 -6.59 -3.19 3.64
C VAL A 111 -5.15 -3.71 3.59
N PHE A 112 -4.17 -2.83 3.45
CA PHE A 112 -2.78 -3.22 3.18
C PHE A 112 -1.90 -3.28 4.41
N GLY A 113 -2.27 -2.60 5.52
CA GLY A 113 -1.45 -2.57 6.72
C GLY A 113 -1.08 -3.95 7.24
N PRO A 114 -2.06 -4.80 7.54
CA PRO A 114 -1.77 -6.16 8.01
C PRO A 114 -0.97 -6.97 6.98
N THR A 115 -1.23 -6.76 5.70
CA THR A 115 -0.58 -7.51 4.63
C THR A 115 0.90 -7.18 4.52
N VAL A 116 1.27 -5.89 4.57
CA VAL A 116 2.69 -5.51 4.46
C VAL A 116 3.47 -5.86 5.73
N MET A 117 2.80 -5.93 6.87
CA MET A 117 3.45 -6.28 8.14
C MET A 117 3.41 -7.76 8.45
N GLY A 118 2.52 -8.51 7.79
CA GLY A 118 2.45 -9.96 7.94
C GLY A 118 1.93 -10.43 9.27
N GLY A 119 1.33 -9.55 10.05
CA GLY A 119 0.83 -9.93 11.35
C GLY A 119 -0.53 -10.60 11.26
N SER A 120 -0.67 -11.71 11.99
CA SER A 120 -1.97 -12.36 12.16
C SER A 120 -2.58 -12.00 13.52
N ASN A 121 -1.94 -11.11 14.27
CA ASN A 121 -2.40 -10.72 15.60
C ASN A 121 -3.46 -9.64 15.48
N ALA A 122 -4.72 -10.02 15.73
CA ALA A 122 -5.84 -9.09 15.64
C ALA A 122 -5.71 -7.90 16.62
N ALA A 123 -5.00 -8.09 17.74
CA ALA A 123 -4.79 -7.03 18.71
C ALA A 123 -3.95 -5.88 18.14
N ASP A 124 -3.11 -6.16 17.15
CA ASP A 124 -2.24 -5.15 16.54
C ASP A 124 -2.86 -4.48 15.31
N ALA A 125 -4.06 -4.89 14.88
CA ALA A 125 -4.64 -4.40 13.63
C ALA A 125 -4.70 -2.88 13.54
N GLY A 126 -5.06 -2.21 14.65
CA GLY A 126 -5.10 -0.76 14.69
C GLY A 126 -3.73 -0.12 14.51
N TRP A 127 -2.70 -0.72 15.11
CA TRP A 127 -1.34 -0.22 14.98
C TRP A 127 -0.77 -0.48 13.59
N GLN A 128 -1.08 -1.63 12.99
CA GLN A 128 -0.67 -1.94 11.62
C GLN A 128 -1.27 -0.94 10.65
N THR A 129 -2.54 -0.59 10.84
CA THR A 129 -3.19 0.45 10.06
C THR A 129 -2.50 1.80 10.25
N LYS A 130 -2.16 2.13 11.51
CA LYS A 130 -1.50 3.40 11.83
C LYS A 130 -0.13 3.51 11.18
N VAL A 131 0.62 2.41 11.15
CA VAL A 131 1.92 2.37 10.46
C VAL A 131 1.74 2.78 9.01
N LEU A 132 0.88 2.09 8.28
CA LEU A 132 0.75 2.34 6.85
C LEU A 132 0.06 3.68 6.55
N GLU A 133 -0.92 4.07 7.36
CA GLU A 133 -1.56 5.38 7.19
C GLU A 133 -0.54 6.51 7.34
N THR A 134 0.34 6.41 8.32
CA THR A 134 1.39 7.41 8.51
C THR A 134 2.37 7.44 7.33
N ILE A 135 2.77 6.26 6.87
CA ILE A 135 3.67 6.16 5.71
C ILE A 135 3.01 6.79 4.47
N LEU A 136 1.74 6.50 4.23
CA LEU A 136 1.02 7.06 3.08
C LEU A 136 0.89 8.59 3.20
N SER A 137 0.58 9.08 4.39
CA SER A 137 0.41 10.51 4.61
C SER A 137 1.71 11.29 4.40
N HIS A 138 2.85 10.65 4.62
CA HIS A 138 4.16 11.26 4.52
C HIS A 138 5.01 10.63 3.41
N ALA A 139 4.35 10.14 2.36
CA ALA A 139 5.03 9.38 1.31
C ALA A 139 6.20 10.14 0.70
N PHE A 140 6.05 11.43 0.43
CA PHE A 140 7.10 12.21 -0.22
C PHE A 140 8.16 12.72 0.76
N ASP A 141 7.90 12.62 2.07
CA ASP A 141 8.92 12.89 3.08
C ASP A 141 9.81 11.67 3.30
N ILE A 142 9.23 10.48 3.15
CA ILE A 142 9.91 9.20 3.39
C ILE A 142 10.59 8.71 2.12
N PHE A 143 9.91 8.83 0.99
CA PHE A 143 10.42 8.38 -0.31
C PHE A 143 10.54 9.55 -1.26
N ASP A 144 11.75 9.77 -1.77
CA ASP A 144 11.96 10.79 -2.79
C ASP A 144 11.42 10.24 -4.12
N PRO A 145 10.48 10.94 -4.78
CA PRO A 145 9.95 10.48 -6.07
C PRO A 145 11.01 10.37 -7.16
N ASP A 146 12.10 11.12 -7.03
CA ASP A 146 13.16 11.17 -8.04
C ASP A 146 14.27 10.16 -7.78
N ASP A 147 14.21 9.41 -6.70
CA ASP A 147 15.23 8.38 -6.39
C ASP A 147 15.21 7.23 -7.39
#